data_4ae5b2f30af75dca78eefd16b1f65757
#
_entry.id   4ae5b2f30af75dca78eefd16b1f65757
#
_cell.length_a   1.000
_cell.length_b   1.000
_cell.length_c   1.000
_cell.angle_alpha   90.00
_cell.angle_beta   90.00
_cell.angle_gamma   90.00
#
_symmetry.space_group_name_H-M   'P 1'
#
loop_
_entity.id
_entity.type
_entity.pdbx_description
1 polymer ?
#
loop_
_entity_poly.entity_id
_entity_poly.type
_entity_poly.pdbx_seq_one_letter_code
_entity_poly.pdbx_strand_id
1 'polypeptide(L)' 'MVYVWFKDKKFGDEKMWVKITKGDRNKGVGTLSNIPIKIKHMDYGNIIKFKTNKEGITYGHQ' A
#
# COMPACT_ATOMS: atom_id res chain seq x y z
N MET A 1 -2.39 -11.45 1.40
CA MET A 1 -2.33 -10.07 0.87
C MET A 1 -3.15 -9.13 1.70
N VAL A 2 -2.81 -7.86 1.67
CA VAL A 2 -3.54 -6.81 2.37
C VAL A 2 -3.92 -5.71 1.35
N TYR A 3 -5.12 -5.15 1.52
CA TYR A 3 -5.61 -4.06 0.67
C TYR A 3 -5.23 -2.75 1.32
N VAL A 4 -4.41 -1.97 0.64
CA VAL A 4 -3.76 -0.79 1.21
C VAL A 4 -4.21 0.47 0.49
N TRP A 5 -4.51 1.50 1.26
CA TRP A 5 -4.91 2.80 0.76
C TRP A 5 -3.67 3.70 0.68
N PHE A 6 -3.36 4.15 -0.53
CA PHE A 6 -2.25 5.06 -0.79
C PHE A 6 -2.81 6.45 -1.03
N LYS A 7 -2.39 7.39 -0.21
CA LYS A 7 -2.77 8.79 -0.36
C LYS A 7 -1.67 9.54 -1.08
N ASP A 8 -2.03 10.26 -2.15
CA ASP A 8 -1.06 11.03 -2.92
C ASP A 8 -1.67 12.38 -3.27
N LYS A 9 -0.99 13.45 -2.90
CA LYS A 9 -1.50 14.82 -3.14
C LYS A 9 -1.53 15.19 -4.60
N LYS A 10 -0.63 14.63 -5.39
CA LYS A 10 -0.51 14.95 -6.81
C LYS A 10 -1.43 14.12 -7.68
N PHE A 11 -1.48 12.81 -7.43
CA PHE A 11 -2.18 11.88 -8.29
C PHE A 11 -3.53 11.41 -7.74
N GLY A 12 -3.84 11.76 -6.49
CA GLY A 12 -5.05 11.30 -5.83
C GLY A 12 -4.84 9.97 -5.11
N ASP A 13 -5.89 9.52 -4.44
CA ASP A 13 -5.82 8.29 -3.66
C ASP A 13 -6.05 7.06 -4.53
N GLU A 14 -5.35 5.98 -4.20
CA GLU A 14 -5.53 4.70 -4.89
C GLU A 14 -5.41 3.56 -3.89
N LYS A 15 -6.29 2.56 -3.99
CA LYS A 15 -6.23 1.36 -3.16
C LYS A 15 -5.64 0.23 -3.97
N MET A 16 -4.63 -0.43 -3.41
CA MET A 16 -3.93 -1.49 -4.12
C MET A 16 -3.56 -2.64 -3.19
N TRP A 17 -3.39 -3.80 -3.77
CA TRP A 17 -3.00 -4.99 -3.04
C TRP A 17 -1.50 -5.03 -2.77
N VAL A 18 -1.13 -5.45 -1.57
CA VAL A 18 0.25 -5.60 -1.16
C VAL A 18 0.45 -7.02 -0.62
N LYS A 19 1.48 -7.70 -1.11
CA LYS A 19 1.87 -9.01 -0.61
C LYS A 19 2.77 -8.80 0.60
N ILE A 20 2.34 -9.29 1.77
CA ILE A 20 3.08 -9.12 3.01
C ILE A 20 4.34 -9.97 2.98
N THR A 21 5.50 -9.35 3.19
CA THR A 21 6.78 -10.05 3.27
C THR A 21 7.34 -10.04 4.68
N LYS A 22 6.93 -9.08 5.52
CA LYS A 22 7.39 -8.99 6.90
C LYS A 22 6.31 -8.32 7.75
N GLY A 23 6.15 -8.78 9.00
CA GLY A 23 5.11 -8.28 9.88
C GLY A 23 3.80 -9.00 9.66
N ASP A 24 2.68 -8.30 9.91
CA ASP A 24 1.35 -8.88 9.76
C ASP A 24 0.40 -7.87 9.10
N ARG A 25 -0.89 -8.20 9.08
CA ARG A 25 -1.90 -7.38 8.42
C ARG A 25 -2.10 -6.00 9.07
N ASN A 26 -1.72 -5.86 10.33
CA ASN A 26 -1.90 -4.62 11.07
C ASN A 26 -0.72 -3.67 10.90
N LYS A 27 0.46 -4.20 10.69
CA LYS A 27 1.66 -3.40 10.48
C LYS A 27 2.74 -4.27 9.86
N GLY A 28 3.32 -3.82 8.76
CA GLY A 28 4.36 -4.59 8.12
C GLY A 28 4.95 -3.95 6.89
N VAL A 29 5.67 -4.78 6.16
CA VAL A 29 6.30 -4.44 4.89
C VAL A 29 5.89 -5.48 3.86
N GLY A 30 5.74 -5.06 2.64
CA GLY A 30 5.41 -5.98 1.56
C GLY A 30 5.81 -5.44 0.20
N THR A 31 5.34 -6.11 -0.83
CA THR A 31 5.59 -5.70 -2.20
C THR A 31 4.26 -5.41 -2.89
N LEU A 32 4.26 -4.34 -3.69
CA LEU A 32 3.07 -3.93 -4.42
C LEU A 32 2.70 -5.00 -5.45
N SER A 33 1.45 -5.48 -5.38
CA SER A 33 0.94 -6.53 -6.27
C SER A 33 -0.08 -6.01 -7.27
N ASN A 34 -0.04 -4.71 -7.55
CA ASN A 34 -0.87 -4.07 -8.56
C ASN A 34 0.00 -3.19 -9.45
N ILE A 35 -0.52 -2.91 -10.65
CA ILE A 35 0.06 -1.87 -11.50
C ILE A 35 -0.74 -0.61 -11.23
N PRO A 36 -0.11 0.45 -10.66
CA PRO A 36 -0.83 1.68 -10.33
C PRO A 36 -1.43 2.33 -11.57
N ILE A 37 -2.64 2.84 -11.41
CA ILE A 37 -3.33 3.56 -12.49
C ILE A 37 -3.14 5.07 -12.30
N LYS A 38 -3.30 5.55 -11.07
CA LYS A 38 -3.23 6.99 -10.76
C LYS A 38 -1.85 7.43 -10.28
N ILE A 39 -1.27 6.70 -9.34
CA ILE A 39 0.00 7.08 -8.70
C ILE A 39 1.18 6.65 -9.57
N LYS A 40 1.66 7.58 -10.39
CA LYS A 40 2.64 7.28 -11.43
C LYS A 40 4.07 7.02 -10.94
N HIS A 41 4.40 7.44 -9.72
CA HIS A 41 5.74 7.19 -9.17
C HIS A 41 5.89 5.82 -8.49
N MET A 42 4.85 5.00 -8.52
CA MET A 42 4.88 3.65 -7.97
C MET A 42 4.77 2.60 -9.05
N ASP A 43 5.40 1.45 -8.83
CA ASP A 43 5.38 0.34 -9.76
C ASP A 43 5.11 -0.99 -9.06
N TYR A 44 4.66 -1.97 -9.84
CA TYR A 44 4.52 -3.33 -9.39
C TYR A 44 5.84 -3.81 -8.78
N GLY A 45 5.77 -4.43 -7.62
CA GLY A 45 6.96 -4.95 -6.94
C GLY A 45 7.67 -3.97 -6.02
N ASN A 46 7.26 -2.69 -6.00
CA ASN A 46 7.84 -1.73 -5.09
C ASN A 46 7.66 -2.16 -3.64
N ILE A 47 8.64 -1.83 -2.80
CA ILE A 47 8.57 -2.12 -1.37
C ILE A 47 7.64 -1.10 -0.71
N ILE A 48 6.67 -1.61 0.02
CA ILE A 48 5.62 -0.81 0.66
C ILE A 48 5.65 -1.04 2.16
N LYS A 49 5.64 0.04 2.93
CA LYS A 49 5.43 0.00 4.38
C LYS A 49 3.96 0.35 4.63
N PHE A 50 3.30 -0.42 5.47
CA PHE A 50 1.88 -0.20 5.74
C PHE A 50 1.55 -0.36 7.22
N LYS A 51 0.44 0.26 7.62
CA LYS A 51 -0.06 0.20 8.99
C LYS A 51 -1.57 0.37 8.98
N THR A 52 -2.27 -0.42 9.78
CA THR A 52 -3.71 -0.32 9.97
C THR A 52 -4.01 0.58 11.15
N ASN A 53 -4.90 1.55 10.97
CA ASN A 53 -5.27 2.47 12.04
C ASN A 53 -6.39 1.90 12.94
N LYS A 54 -6.84 2.69 13.91
CA LYS A 54 -7.88 2.27 14.86
C LYS A 54 -9.21 1.94 14.20
N GLU A 55 -9.46 2.52 13.05
CA GLU A 55 -10.72 2.33 12.30
C GLU A 55 -10.66 1.14 11.35
N GLY A 56 -9.56 0.42 11.34
CA GLY A 56 -9.39 -0.74 10.47
C GLY A 56 -8.95 -0.41 9.05
N ILE A 57 -8.56 0.83 8.79
CA ILE A 57 -8.09 1.25 7.47
C ILE A 57 -6.57 1.10 7.40
N THR A 58 -6.09 0.41 6.37
CA THR A 58 -4.65 0.19 6.17
C THR A 58 -4.11 1.21 5.18
N TYR A 59 -3.17 2.02 5.64
CA TYR A 59 -2.47 3.01 4.81
C TYR A 59 -1.05 2.55 4.56
N GLY A 60 -0.53 2.87 3.37
CA GLY A 60 0.82 2.50 2.99
C GLY A 60 1.55 3.57 2.22
N HIS A 61 2.87 3.41 2.12
CA HIS A 61 3.75 4.30 1.36
C HIS A 61 5.03 3.55 1.00
N GLN A 62 5.75 4.09 0.06
CA GLN A 62 7.06 3.60 -0.32
C GLN A 62 8.11 3.84 0.75
#